data_2fe240977b7805a510bbe8fd1dcffc91
#
_entry.id   2fe240977b7805a510bbe8fd1dcffc91
#
_cell.length_a   1.000
_cell.length_b   1.000
_cell.length_c   1.000
_cell.angle_alpha   90.00
_cell.angle_beta   90.00
_cell.angle_gamma   90.00
#
_symmetry.space_group_name_H-M   'P 1'
#
loop_
_entity.id
_entity.type
_entity.pdbx_description
1 polymer ?
#
loop_
_entity_poly.entity_id
_entity_poly.type
_entity_poly.pdbx_seq_one_letter_code
_entity_poly.pdbx_strand_id
1 'polypeptide(L)'
;MHEFGRVEAAERAAELLLEHRLFKSGDRVINKQFTDLRYPPYWHYDILQALLILSRMDLVTDPRTTDALEEIERKRRPDGRWTANGYWWRATGEVSTELVDWWRGEPNEMITLNALRVLKASGRLSLGFESR
;
A
#
# COMPACT_ATOMS: atom_id res chain seq x y z
N MET A 1 29.89 1.41 -10.55
CA MET A 1 29.68 0.57 -9.76
C MET A 1 28.61 0.79 -8.84
N HIS A 2 28.35 1.95 -8.47
CA HIS A 2 27.31 2.17 -7.54
C HIS A 2 25.94 1.79 -8.04
N GLU A 3 25.70 1.93 -9.35
CA GLU A 3 24.41 1.54 -9.88
C GLU A 3 24.16 0.07 -9.76
N PHE A 4 25.19 -0.73 -10.02
CA PHE A 4 25.03 -2.17 -9.88
C PHE A 4 24.70 -2.55 -8.45
N GLY A 5 25.38 -1.91 -7.49
CA GLY A 5 25.11 -2.20 -6.09
C GLY A 5 23.70 -1.82 -5.69
N ARG A 6 23.19 -0.69 -6.21
CA ARG A 6 21.83 -0.26 -5.88
C ARG A 6 20.79 -1.20 -6.47
N VAL A 7 21.00 -1.64 -7.70
CA VAL A 7 20.04 -2.54 -8.32
C VAL A 7 19.99 -3.85 -7.57
N GLU A 8 21.15 -4.40 -7.23
CA GLU A 8 21.17 -5.65 -6.47
C GLU A 8 20.53 -5.50 -5.12
N ALA A 9 20.79 -4.37 -4.43
CA ALA A 9 20.19 -4.15 -3.13
C ALA A 9 18.69 -4.01 -3.24
N ALA A 10 18.22 -3.32 -4.26
CA ALA A 10 16.78 -3.15 -4.48
C ALA A 10 16.13 -4.48 -4.80
N GLU A 11 16.78 -5.31 -5.60
CA GLU A 11 16.24 -6.60 -5.95
C GLU A 11 16.17 -7.53 -4.73
N ARG A 12 17.19 -7.47 -3.87
CA ARG A 12 17.16 -8.28 -2.66
C ARG A 12 16.07 -7.82 -1.71
N ALA A 13 15.89 -6.51 -1.60
CA ALA A 13 14.82 -5.98 -0.75
C ALA A 13 13.47 -6.38 -1.28
N ALA A 14 13.28 -6.30 -2.60
CA ALA A 14 12.03 -6.72 -3.21
C ALA A 14 11.79 -8.21 -2.98
N GLU A 15 12.82 -9.02 -3.12
CA GLU A 15 12.65 -10.45 -2.89
C GLU A 15 12.28 -10.74 -1.44
N LEU A 16 12.85 -10.00 -0.51
CA LEU A 16 12.50 -10.17 0.90
C LEU A 16 11.05 -9.81 1.13
N LEU A 17 10.56 -8.72 0.52
CA LEU A 17 9.17 -8.37 0.64
C LEU A 17 8.27 -9.47 0.07
N LEU A 18 8.64 -10.02 -1.07
CA LEU A 18 7.84 -11.04 -1.71
C LEU A 18 7.84 -12.34 -0.91
N GLU A 19 9.00 -12.69 -0.32
CA GLU A 19 9.05 -13.89 0.52
C GLU A 19 8.09 -13.81 1.68
N HIS A 20 7.88 -12.61 2.20
CA HIS A 20 6.97 -12.42 3.32
C HIS A 20 5.58 -12.02 2.85
N ARG A 21 5.33 -12.11 1.55
CA ARG A 21 4.04 -11.74 0.96
C ARG A 21 3.59 -10.38 1.46
N LEU A 22 4.57 -9.50 1.65
CA LEU A 22 4.43 -8.11 2.07
C LEU A 22 4.02 -7.93 3.54
N PHE A 23 3.33 -8.85 4.15
CA PHE A 23 2.90 -8.66 5.54
C PHE A 23 2.76 -9.97 6.33
N LYS A 24 3.29 -11.06 5.81
CA LYS A 24 3.10 -12.36 6.44
C LYS A 24 4.41 -13.09 6.66
N SER A 25 4.40 -13.96 7.65
CA SER A 25 5.45 -14.96 7.84
C SER A 25 4.74 -16.31 7.78
N GLY A 26 4.90 -17.01 6.66
CA GLY A 26 4.06 -18.15 6.39
C GLY A 26 2.62 -17.69 6.24
N ASP A 27 1.73 -18.28 7.02
CA ASP A 27 0.31 -17.88 6.97
C ASP A 27 -0.04 -16.87 8.03
N ARG A 28 0.93 -16.42 8.82
CA ARG A 28 0.64 -15.54 9.94
C ARG A 28 0.96 -14.09 9.59
N VAL A 29 0.05 -13.19 9.93
CA VAL A 29 0.27 -11.75 9.75
C VAL A 29 1.34 -11.31 10.75
N ILE A 30 2.39 -10.64 10.25
CA ILE A 30 3.49 -10.21 11.09
C ILE A 30 3.03 -9.09 12.03
N ASN A 31 2.34 -8.11 11.47
CA ASN A 31 1.88 -6.96 12.26
C ASN A 31 0.62 -6.43 11.59
N LYS A 32 -0.47 -6.38 12.32
CA LYS A 32 -1.73 -5.93 11.75
C LYS A 32 -1.65 -4.51 11.21
N GLN A 33 -0.79 -3.69 11.78
CA GLN A 33 -0.66 -2.31 11.31
C GLN A 33 -0.10 -2.23 9.89
N PHE A 34 0.53 -3.28 9.40
CA PHE A 34 1.03 -3.27 8.03
C PHE A 34 -0.11 -3.19 7.01
N THR A 35 -1.32 -3.54 7.39
CA THR A 35 -2.47 -3.41 6.50
C THR A 35 -3.24 -2.12 6.71
N ASP A 36 -2.84 -1.30 7.67
CA ASP A 36 -3.46 0.00 7.88
C ASP A 36 -2.87 1.00 6.89
N LEU A 37 -3.73 1.65 6.14
CA LEU A 37 -3.29 2.58 5.09
C LEU A 37 -3.33 3.99 5.64
N ARG A 38 -2.20 4.69 5.51
CA ARG A 38 -2.10 6.05 6.00
C ARG A 38 -1.39 6.94 5.00
N TYR A 39 -1.72 8.20 5.03
CA TYR A 39 -1.04 9.17 4.20
C TYR A 39 -1.01 10.50 4.94
N PRO A 40 0.15 11.10 5.09
CA PRO A 40 1.46 10.61 4.64
C PRO A 40 1.92 9.42 5.49
N PRO A 41 2.70 8.51 4.91
CA PRO A 41 3.12 7.32 5.67
C PRO A 41 4.26 7.61 6.63
N TYR A 42 5.00 8.67 6.43
CA TYR A 42 6.16 9.04 7.23
C TYR A 42 7.16 7.87 7.25
N TRP A 43 7.55 7.40 8.44
CA TRP A 43 8.50 6.31 8.54
C TRP A 43 7.82 4.96 8.77
N HIS A 44 6.52 4.92 8.63
CA HIS A 44 5.79 3.67 8.88
C HIS A 44 5.61 2.88 7.61
N TYR A 45 5.60 1.58 7.75
CA TYR A 45 5.44 0.67 6.62
C TYR A 45 3.99 0.23 6.50
N ASP A 46 3.50 0.15 5.28
CA ASP A 46 2.25 -0.55 5.00
C ASP A 46 2.34 -1.23 3.64
N ILE A 47 1.38 -2.13 3.40
CA ILE A 47 1.42 -2.93 2.18
C ILE A 47 1.25 -2.10 0.93
N LEU A 48 0.55 -0.97 1.01
CA LEU A 48 0.35 -0.13 -0.16
C LEU A 48 1.69 0.48 -0.60
N GLN A 49 2.51 0.91 0.36
CA GLN A 49 3.83 1.42 0.03
C GLN A 49 4.67 0.36 -0.67
N ALA A 50 4.63 -0.87 -0.14
CA ALA A 50 5.39 -1.95 -0.74
C ALA A 50 4.89 -2.26 -2.13
N LEU A 51 3.57 -2.30 -2.33
CA LEU A 51 3.02 -2.58 -3.65
C LEU A 51 3.38 -1.50 -4.66
N LEU A 52 3.42 -0.24 -4.23
CA LEU A 52 3.84 0.83 -5.12
C LEU A 52 5.29 0.64 -5.58
N ILE A 53 6.16 0.30 -4.65
CA ILE A 53 7.55 0.05 -4.99
C ILE A 53 7.67 -1.11 -5.97
N LEU A 54 6.95 -2.20 -5.68
CA LEU A 54 7.00 -3.37 -6.55
C LEU A 54 6.42 -3.06 -7.92
N SER A 55 5.41 -2.20 -8.00
CA SER A 55 4.85 -1.84 -9.29
C SER A 55 5.86 -1.07 -10.13
N ARG A 56 6.70 -0.27 -9.49
CA ARG A 56 7.75 0.46 -10.21
C ARG A 56 8.87 -0.44 -10.69
N MET A 57 8.99 -1.61 -10.08
CA MET A 57 10.00 -2.58 -10.47
C MET A 57 9.42 -3.68 -11.36
N ASP A 58 8.16 -3.53 -11.77
CA ASP A 58 7.46 -4.53 -12.60
C ASP A 58 7.33 -5.87 -11.89
N LEU A 59 7.21 -5.85 -10.59
CA LEU A 59 7.09 -7.07 -9.78
C LEU A 59 5.71 -7.23 -9.14
N VAL A 60 4.81 -6.29 -9.38
CA VAL A 60 3.51 -6.33 -8.70
C VAL A 60 2.63 -7.48 -9.20
N THR A 61 2.97 -8.07 -10.35
CA THR A 61 2.22 -9.21 -10.86
C THR A 61 2.75 -10.55 -10.35
N ASP A 62 3.79 -10.53 -9.53
CA ASP A 62 4.31 -11.75 -8.91
C ASP A 62 3.20 -12.37 -8.06
N PRO A 63 2.99 -13.69 -8.16
CA PRO A 63 1.90 -14.32 -7.38
C PRO A 63 2.00 -14.09 -5.88
N ARG A 64 3.18 -13.80 -5.36
CA ARG A 64 3.34 -13.57 -3.93
C ARG A 64 2.75 -12.25 -3.47
N THR A 65 2.31 -11.38 -4.38
CA THR A 65 1.62 -10.13 -3.99
C THR A 65 0.13 -10.33 -3.83
N THR A 66 -0.41 -11.52 -4.14
CA THR A 66 -1.85 -11.74 -4.17
C THR A 66 -2.53 -11.40 -2.87
N ASP A 67 -1.98 -11.86 -1.74
CA ASP A 67 -2.63 -11.60 -0.45
C ASP A 67 -2.70 -10.12 -0.15
N ALA A 68 -1.63 -9.38 -0.44
CA ALA A 68 -1.63 -7.94 -0.19
C ALA A 68 -2.61 -7.23 -1.12
N LEU A 69 -2.66 -7.64 -2.38
CA LEU A 69 -3.61 -7.03 -3.33
C LEU A 69 -5.04 -7.29 -2.90
N GLU A 70 -5.33 -8.48 -2.39
CA GLU A 70 -6.66 -8.77 -1.90
C GLU A 70 -7.02 -7.91 -0.70
N GLU A 71 -6.05 -7.62 0.17
CA GLU A 71 -6.30 -6.70 1.27
C GLU A 71 -6.65 -5.32 0.77
N ILE A 72 -5.95 -4.83 -0.24
CA ILE A 72 -6.24 -3.52 -0.82
C ILE A 72 -7.65 -3.52 -1.41
N GLU A 73 -8.00 -4.57 -2.16
CA GLU A 73 -9.33 -4.64 -2.75
C GLU A 73 -10.41 -4.70 -1.68
N ARG A 74 -10.16 -5.44 -0.61
CA ARG A 74 -11.15 -5.59 0.43
C ARG A 74 -11.43 -4.30 1.16
N LYS A 75 -10.43 -3.40 1.21
CA LYS A 75 -10.59 -2.12 1.90
C LYS A 75 -11.25 -1.06 1.04
N ARG A 76 -11.56 -1.37 -0.20
CA ARG A 76 -12.21 -0.41 -1.09
C ARG A 76 -13.63 -0.17 -0.63
N ARG A 77 -14.00 1.09 -0.52
CA ARG A 77 -15.34 1.46 -0.12
C ARG A 77 -16.32 1.23 -1.26
N PRO A 78 -17.63 1.14 -0.95
CA PRO A 78 -18.61 1.02 -2.03
C PRO A 78 -18.56 2.15 -3.04
N ASP A 79 -18.08 3.35 -2.62
CA ASP A 79 -17.96 4.47 -3.54
C ASP A 79 -16.66 4.40 -4.37
N GLY A 80 -15.89 3.34 -4.22
CA GLY A 80 -14.69 3.13 -5.02
C GLY A 80 -13.44 3.79 -4.47
N ARG A 81 -13.53 4.38 -3.29
CA ARG A 81 -12.41 5.11 -2.69
C ARG A 81 -11.93 4.41 -1.43
N TRP A 82 -10.81 4.87 -0.91
CA TRP A 82 -10.21 4.31 0.30
C TRP A 82 -10.12 5.36 1.38
N THR A 83 -10.18 4.94 2.63
CA THR A 83 -10.04 5.82 3.77
C THR A 83 -8.69 5.64 4.43
N ALA A 84 -8.26 6.68 5.14
CA ALA A 84 -7.07 6.58 5.97
C ALA A 84 -7.42 5.90 7.29
N ASN A 85 -6.46 5.13 7.81
CA ASN A 85 -6.69 4.38 9.03
C ASN A 85 -6.27 5.13 10.29
N GLY A 86 -5.69 6.30 10.16
CA GLY A 86 -5.36 7.07 11.35
C GLY A 86 -4.19 8.01 11.13
N TYR A 87 -3.79 8.63 12.21
CA TYR A 87 -2.65 9.54 12.21
C TYR A 87 -1.59 8.97 13.12
N TRP A 88 -0.35 8.96 12.62
CA TRP A 88 0.75 8.38 13.36
C TRP A 88 1.21 9.22 14.52
N TRP A 89 1.24 10.52 14.30
CA TRP A 89 1.95 11.42 15.19
C TRP A 89 1.07 12.25 16.08
N ARG A 90 -0.22 12.00 16.08
CA ARG A 90 -1.11 12.80 16.88
C ARG A 90 -1.29 12.20 18.24
N ALA A 91 -0.88 12.93 19.24
CA ALA A 91 -1.26 12.59 20.58
C ALA A 91 -2.64 13.15 20.85
N THR A 92 -3.29 12.60 21.87
CA THR A 92 -4.61 13.05 22.24
C THR A 92 -4.57 14.55 22.55
N GLY A 93 -5.43 15.30 21.92
CA GLY A 93 -5.54 16.71 22.21
C GLY A 93 -4.61 17.60 21.42
N GLU A 94 -3.71 17.03 20.64
CA GLU A 94 -2.81 17.85 19.85
C GLU A 94 -3.42 18.23 18.53
N VAL A 95 -3.03 19.42 18.05
CA VAL A 95 -3.51 19.92 16.80
C VAL A 95 -2.60 19.46 15.68
N SER A 96 -3.18 19.09 14.56
CA SER A 96 -2.41 18.67 13.41
C SER A 96 -1.65 19.84 12.82
N THR A 97 -0.40 19.60 12.43
CA THR A 97 0.38 20.61 11.75
C THR A 97 0.38 20.42 10.25
N GLU A 98 -0.39 19.45 9.77
CA GLU A 98 -0.48 19.21 8.34
C GLU A 98 -1.21 20.35 7.67
N LEU A 99 -0.74 20.72 6.49
CA LEU A 99 -1.44 21.74 5.72
C LEU A 99 -2.74 21.21 5.19
N VAL A 100 -2.78 19.93 4.86
CA VAL A 100 -4.00 19.28 4.39
C VAL A 100 -4.49 18.36 5.48
N ASP A 101 -5.75 18.52 5.83
CA ASP A 101 -6.33 17.71 6.89
C ASP A 101 -6.88 16.43 6.30
N TRP A 102 -6.15 15.34 6.51
CA TRP A 102 -6.57 14.05 5.99
C TRP A 102 -7.37 13.33 7.07
N TRP A 103 -8.65 13.56 7.08
CA TRP A 103 -9.51 13.06 8.16
C TRP A 103 -9.57 11.55 8.18
N ARG A 104 -9.43 10.99 9.37
CA ARG A 104 -9.58 9.56 9.56
C ARG A 104 -11.03 9.18 9.31
N GLY A 105 -11.24 8.08 8.59
CA GLY A 105 -12.58 7.60 8.31
C GLY A 105 -13.22 8.22 7.09
N GLU A 106 -12.62 9.27 6.55
CA GLU A 106 -13.11 9.88 5.33
C GLU A 106 -12.29 9.40 4.15
N PRO A 107 -12.81 9.47 2.94
CA PRO A 107 -12.01 9.09 1.78
C PRO A 107 -10.74 9.93 1.70
N ASN A 108 -9.64 9.27 1.43
CA ASN A 108 -8.34 9.93 1.29
C ASN A 108 -7.93 9.86 -0.17
N GLU A 109 -7.72 11.03 -0.77
CA GLU A 109 -7.44 11.10 -2.20
C GLU A 109 -6.10 10.45 -2.55
N MET A 110 -5.10 10.63 -1.71
CA MET A 110 -3.78 10.08 -2.02
C MET A 110 -3.75 8.57 -1.87
N ILE A 111 -4.39 8.05 -0.84
CA ILE A 111 -4.48 6.60 -0.69
C ILE A 111 -5.29 6.02 -1.85
N THR A 112 -6.39 6.67 -2.22
CA THR A 112 -7.20 6.22 -3.34
C THR A 112 -6.40 6.20 -4.63
N LEU A 113 -5.66 7.28 -4.91
CA LEU A 113 -4.84 7.32 -6.11
C LEU A 113 -3.80 6.20 -6.13
N ASN A 114 -3.12 6.02 -5.02
CA ASN A 114 -2.08 5.00 -4.94
C ASN A 114 -2.65 3.60 -5.06
N ALA A 115 -3.79 3.36 -4.42
CA ALA A 115 -4.43 2.05 -4.52
C ALA A 115 -4.86 1.76 -5.96
N LEU A 116 -5.43 2.76 -6.63
CA LEU A 116 -5.83 2.58 -8.02
C LEU A 116 -4.63 2.33 -8.93
N ARG A 117 -3.51 3.02 -8.67
CA ARG A 117 -2.29 2.77 -9.43
C ARG A 117 -1.81 1.34 -9.30
N VAL A 118 -1.83 0.83 -8.09
CA VAL A 118 -1.37 -0.53 -7.82
C VAL A 118 -2.31 -1.54 -8.47
N LEU A 119 -3.61 -1.34 -8.33
CA LEU A 119 -4.57 -2.28 -8.91
C LEU A 119 -4.49 -2.27 -10.42
N LYS A 120 -4.28 -1.09 -11.02
CA LYS A 120 -4.13 -1.02 -12.46
C LYS A 120 -2.88 -1.75 -12.91
N ALA A 121 -1.76 -1.52 -12.23
CA ALA A 121 -0.51 -2.14 -12.60
C ALA A 121 -0.57 -3.65 -12.46
N SER A 122 -1.37 -4.15 -11.51
CA SER A 122 -1.48 -5.59 -11.28
C SER A 122 -2.55 -6.24 -12.16
N GLY A 123 -3.27 -5.46 -12.94
CA GLY A 123 -4.34 -6.00 -13.79
C GLY A 123 -5.62 -6.28 -13.04
N ARG A 124 -5.77 -5.77 -11.83
CA ARG A 124 -6.95 -6.05 -11.02
C ARG A 124 -7.97 -4.94 -11.01
N LEU A 125 -7.67 -3.80 -11.63
CA LEU A 125 -8.61 -2.69 -11.60
C LEU A 125 -9.76 -2.97 -12.54
N SER A 126 -10.97 -2.91 -12.00
CA SER A 126 -12.18 -3.10 -12.78
C SER A 126 -12.95 -1.79 -12.74
N LEU A 127 -13.24 -1.23 -13.89
CA LEU A 127 -14.06 -0.04 -13.98
C LEU A 127 -15.51 -0.46 -14.11
N GLY A 128 -16.39 0.32 -13.52
CA GLY A 128 -17.76 -0.07 -13.44
C GLY A 128 -18.44 -0.29 -14.77
N PHE A 129 -17.96 0.34 -15.82
CA PHE A 129 -18.58 0.21 -17.12
C PHE A 129 -17.91 -0.84 -17.99
N GLU A 130 -16.95 -1.56 -17.43
CA GLU A 130 -16.36 -2.62 -18.21
C GLU A 130 -17.13 -3.85 -18.10
N SER A 131 -16.66 -4.74 -18.67
CA SER A 131 -17.20 -5.99 -18.50
C SER A 131 -18.54 -6.08 -18.80
N ARG A 132 -18.95 -5.79 -19.36
CA ARG A 132 -20.21 -6.09 -19.62
C ARG A 132 -20.38 -6.49 -20.84
#